data_188b5415cf5f9870b168dda478319451
#
_entry.id   188b5415cf5f9870b168dda478319451
#
_cell.length_a   1.000
_cell.length_b   1.000
_cell.length_c   1.000
_cell.angle_alpha   90.00
_cell.angle_beta   90.00
_cell.angle_gamma   90.00
#
_symmetry.space_group_name_H-M   'P 1'
#
loop_
_entity.id
_entity.type
_entity.pdbx_description
1 polymer ?
#
loop_
_entity_poly.entity_id
_entity_poly.type
_entity_poly.pdbx_seq_one_letter_code
_entity_poly.pdbx_strand_id
1 'polypeptide(L)'
;MEKENESKKFQLTGLERSWILYDVGNSAFVLMVATLIPIFFNALAEIGGLSSVEYLAYWGYASSVVTIITAVLSPILGTLADTKGYKKPIFLLCLIVGVAGCCMMGFAATWLPFLVIFVVAKVGFSGSLVYYDSMLSDVTTPDRMDEVSARGYAWGYIGSCVPFVVCLALVLGAGTIGLPQMTALNIALLLTAVWWLGTSLPLLKQYKQVHYVEVEKHAILQSFVRIGHTLKNLYKDKQVFWFLLAFFCYIDGVYTIIDMATAYGTALGLDTTGLLLALLLTQIVAFPSALLFGRLSTRYPSSTLIPVCIAAYAGIAVFAFFLTQQWQFWVLAVIVGMFQGGVQALSRSHFAKIIPPEKSGEYFGLFDICGKGASFLGTMIVSVGSQLTGNVNVGVGSLIVLFILGFILFRVSNKKGVITG
;
A
#
# COMPACT_ATOMS: atom_id res chain seq x y z
N MET A 1 -9.12 18.26 -40.92
CA MET A 1 -9.78 18.44 -39.59
C MET A 1 -9.44 17.32 -38.58
N GLU A 2 -8.39 16.53 -38.78
CA GLU A 2 -7.99 15.43 -37.87
C GLU A 2 -6.64 15.64 -37.13
N LYS A 3 -6.00 16.79 -37.28
CA LYS A 3 -4.71 17.11 -36.66
C LYS A 3 -4.73 18.14 -35.53
N GLU A 4 -5.91 18.61 -35.11
CA GLU A 4 -6.03 19.65 -34.06
C GLU A 4 -6.36 19.10 -32.65
N ASN A 5 -6.40 17.79 -32.45
CA ASN A 5 -6.69 17.15 -31.17
C ASN A 5 -5.46 16.60 -30.43
N GLU A 6 -4.25 16.95 -30.88
CA GLU A 6 -3.01 16.59 -30.22
C GLU A 6 -2.66 17.59 -29.12
N SER A 7 -2.73 17.12 -27.89
CA SER A 7 -2.17 17.74 -26.67
C SER A 7 -3.02 18.81 -25.95
N LYS A 8 -4.26 18.57 -25.63
CA LYS A 8 -4.75 19.12 -24.36
C LYS A 8 -4.00 18.40 -23.24
N LYS A 9 -2.95 19.06 -22.68
CA LYS A 9 -2.24 18.57 -21.49
C LYS A 9 -3.29 18.12 -20.47
N PHE A 10 -3.20 16.86 -20.01
CA PHE A 10 -4.09 16.33 -18.98
C PHE A 10 -4.03 17.26 -17.75
N GLN A 11 -5.10 18.00 -17.51
CA GLN A 11 -5.19 18.92 -16.39
C GLN A 11 -5.99 18.28 -15.27
N LEU A 12 -5.38 18.23 -14.07
CA LEU A 12 -6.04 17.77 -12.86
C LEU A 12 -7.05 18.79 -12.37
N THR A 13 -8.22 18.32 -11.96
CA THR A 13 -9.19 19.11 -11.20
C THR A 13 -8.66 19.44 -9.80
N GLY A 14 -9.26 20.40 -9.11
CA GLY A 14 -8.89 20.72 -7.72
C GLY A 14 -9.08 19.53 -6.78
N LEU A 15 -10.16 18.76 -6.96
CA LEU A 15 -10.45 17.59 -6.15
C LEU A 15 -9.47 16.45 -6.43
N GLU A 16 -9.13 16.17 -7.69
CA GLU A 16 -8.11 15.18 -8.06
C GLU A 16 -6.74 15.52 -7.47
N ARG A 17 -6.33 16.80 -7.48
CA ARG A 17 -5.09 17.26 -6.83
C ARG A 17 -5.12 17.02 -5.32
N SER A 18 -6.24 17.29 -4.67
CA SER A 18 -6.41 17.11 -3.23
C SER A 18 -6.37 15.62 -2.85
N TRP A 19 -6.92 14.76 -3.69
CA TRP A 19 -6.86 13.31 -3.53
C TRP A 19 -5.42 12.79 -3.68
N ILE A 20 -4.69 13.23 -4.71
CA ILE A 20 -3.27 12.90 -4.92
C ILE A 20 -2.42 13.38 -3.73
N LEU A 21 -2.70 14.57 -3.18
CA LEU A 21 -1.94 15.14 -2.07
C LEU A 21 -2.08 14.31 -0.79
N TYR A 22 -3.21 13.63 -0.57
CA TYR A 22 -3.36 12.67 0.51
C TYR A 22 -2.36 11.50 0.39
N ASP A 23 -2.13 10.99 -0.82
CA ASP A 23 -1.18 9.91 -1.08
C ASP A 23 0.26 10.32 -0.75
N VAL A 24 0.62 11.58 -1.03
CA VAL A 24 1.90 12.19 -0.61
C VAL A 24 2.09 12.12 0.92
N GLY A 25 1.01 12.39 1.67
CA GLY A 25 1.05 12.40 3.13
C GLY A 25 1.16 11.03 3.75
N ASN A 26 0.27 10.13 3.35
CA ASN A 26 0.19 8.80 3.95
C ASN A 26 1.42 7.93 3.63
N SER A 27 2.02 8.10 2.45
CA SER A 27 3.22 7.38 2.05
C SER A 27 4.43 7.68 2.93
N ALA A 28 4.50 8.87 3.56
CA ALA A 28 5.54 9.18 4.53
C ALA A 28 5.46 8.26 5.76
N PHE A 29 4.25 7.98 6.26
CA PHE A 29 4.07 7.04 7.36
C PHE A 29 4.47 5.62 6.97
N VAL A 30 4.22 5.19 5.72
CA VAL A 30 4.66 3.88 5.21
C VAL A 30 6.18 3.74 5.30
N LEU A 31 6.95 4.75 4.86
CA LEU A 31 8.42 4.72 4.96
C LEU A 31 8.90 4.70 6.42
N MET A 32 8.24 5.44 7.31
CA MET A 32 8.56 5.40 8.74
C MET A 32 8.34 4.02 9.35
N VAL A 33 7.24 3.34 9.00
CA VAL A 33 6.93 1.97 9.46
C VAL A 33 7.96 0.97 8.95
N ALA A 34 8.46 1.16 7.74
CA ALA A 34 9.46 0.27 7.16
C ALA A 34 10.88 0.51 7.68
N THR A 35 11.15 1.65 8.34
CA THR A 35 12.53 2.08 8.66
C THR A 35 12.70 2.53 10.11
N LEU A 36 12.27 3.75 10.46
CA LEU A 36 12.59 4.38 11.75
C LEU A 36 11.75 3.85 12.92
N ILE A 37 10.51 3.46 12.71
CA ILE A 37 9.63 2.92 13.77
C ILE A 37 10.18 1.60 14.34
N PRO A 38 10.64 0.61 13.54
CA PRO A 38 11.32 -0.57 14.06
C PRO A 38 12.59 -0.24 14.86
N ILE A 39 13.39 0.74 14.41
CA ILE A 39 14.59 1.19 15.13
C ILE A 39 14.21 1.75 16.51
N PHE A 40 13.17 2.57 16.57
CA PHE A 40 12.66 3.12 17.82
C PHE A 40 12.17 2.03 18.76
N PHE A 41 11.38 1.09 18.23
CA PHE A 41 10.91 -0.05 19.00
C PHE A 41 12.08 -0.88 19.55
N ASN A 42 13.10 -1.16 18.73
CA ASN A 42 14.28 -1.91 19.16
C ASN A 42 15.00 -1.19 20.33
N ALA A 43 15.19 0.13 20.24
CA ALA A 43 15.82 0.90 21.32
C ALA A 43 15.03 0.83 22.65
N LEU A 44 13.68 0.90 22.58
CA LEU A 44 12.83 0.71 23.77
C LEU A 44 12.86 -0.73 24.29
N ALA A 45 12.93 -1.71 23.41
CA ALA A 45 13.01 -3.12 23.76
C ALA A 45 14.31 -3.46 24.49
N GLU A 46 15.45 -2.93 24.01
CA GLU A 46 16.77 -3.07 24.66
C GLU A 46 16.76 -2.44 26.05
N ILE A 47 16.23 -1.22 26.22
CA ILE A 47 16.07 -0.55 27.52
C ILE A 47 15.17 -1.41 28.44
N GLY A 48 14.15 -2.06 27.89
CA GLY A 48 13.24 -2.95 28.62
C GLY A 48 13.81 -4.35 28.90
N GLY A 49 15.04 -4.65 28.49
CA GLY A 49 15.71 -5.93 28.73
C GLY A 49 15.24 -7.08 27.84
N LEU A 50 14.55 -6.78 26.72
CA LEU A 50 14.14 -7.80 25.75
C LEU A 50 15.34 -8.31 24.94
N SER A 51 15.38 -9.61 24.72
CA SER A 51 16.32 -10.22 23.76
C SER A 51 15.93 -9.89 22.31
N SER A 52 16.87 -10.04 21.39
CA SER A 52 16.62 -9.85 19.94
C SER A 52 15.54 -10.78 19.39
N VAL A 53 15.41 -11.97 19.98
CA VAL A 53 14.36 -12.94 19.60
C VAL A 53 12.98 -12.45 20.05
N GLU A 54 12.87 -11.97 21.29
CA GLU A 54 11.61 -11.41 21.83
C GLU A 54 11.19 -10.14 21.08
N TYR A 55 12.14 -9.24 20.78
CA TYR A 55 11.91 -8.06 19.96
C TYR A 55 11.24 -8.42 18.62
N LEU A 56 11.85 -9.37 17.86
CA LEU A 56 11.30 -9.80 16.57
C LEU A 56 9.92 -10.46 16.71
N ALA A 57 9.74 -11.30 17.75
CA ALA A 57 8.48 -11.97 18.01
C ALA A 57 7.36 -10.96 18.31
N TYR A 58 7.58 -9.99 19.19
CA TYR A 58 6.58 -8.97 19.54
C TYR A 58 6.26 -8.04 18.38
N TRP A 59 7.27 -7.66 17.56
CA TRP A 59 7.03 -6.91 16.34
C TRP A 59 6.14 -7.69 15.35
N GLY A 60 6.41 -8.98 15.16
CA GLY A 60 5.62 -9.88 14.34
C GLY A 60 4.17 -10.04 14.86
N TYR A 61 4.01 -10.19 16.17
CA TYR A 61 2.68 -10.28 16.80
C TYR A 61 1.89 -8.98 16.62
N ALA A 62 2.51 -7.82 16.82
CA ALA A 62 1.87 -6.53 16.61
C ALA A 62 1.39 -6.37 15.16
N SER A 63 2.23 -6.72 14.19
CA SER A 63 1.89 -6.68 12.76
C SER A 63 0.75 -7.65 12.40
N SER A 64 0.75 -8.86 12.99
CA SER A 64 -0.32 -9.84 12.82
C SER A 64 -1.65 -9.35 13.40
N VAL A 65 -1.63 -8.74 14.59
CA VAL A 65 -2.81 -8.15 15.22
C VAL A 65 -3.39 -7.03 14.35
N VAL A 66 -2.56 -6.15 13.79
CA VAL A 66 -3.01 -5.13 12.83
C VAL A 66 -3.72 -5.78 11.65
N THR A 67 -3.14 -6.81 11.06
CA THR A 67 -3.72 -7.50 9.89
C THR A 67 -5.07 -8.12 10.22
N ILE A 68 -5.20 -8.81 11.35
CA ILE A 68 -6.47 -9.43 11.79
C ILE A 68 -7.55 -8.34 12.02
N ILE A 69 -7.20 -7.29 12.77
CA ILE A 69 -8.15 -6.21 13.06
C ILE A 69 -8.61 -5.53 11.77
N THR A 70 -7.69 -5.20 10.87
CA THR A 70 -8.03 -4.54 9.61
C THR A 70 -8.82 -5.45 8.68
N ALA A 71 -8.49 -6.74 8.59
CA ALA A 71 -9.24 -7.70 7.79
C ALA A 71 -10.72 -7.82 8.21
N VAL A 72 -11.00 -7.71 9.52
CA VAL A 72 -12.38 -7.73 10.04
C VAL A 72 -13.06 -6.37 9.87
N LEU A 73 -12.37 -5.27 10.18
CA LEU A 73 -12.96 -3.94 10.20
C LEU A 73 -13.16 -3.35 8.79
N SER A 74 -12.24 -3.60 7.86
CA SER A 74 -12.27 -2.95 6.53
C SER A 74 -13.56 -3.18 5.75
N PRO A 75 -14.11 -4.42 5.63
CA PRO A 75 -15.36 -4.63 4.91
C PRO A 75 -16.57 -4.05 5.65
N ILE A 76 -16.59 -4.17 6.98
CA ILE A 76 -17.72 -3.70 7.81
C ILE A 76 -17.83 -2.19 7.74
N LEU A 77 -16.73 -1.49 8.03
CA LEU A 77 -16.68 -0.04 7.98
C LEU A 77 -16.81 0.47 6.54
N GLY A 78 -16.30 -0.28 5.54
CA GLY A 78 -16.47 0.01 4.12
C GLY A 78 -17.94 0.04 3.72
N THR A 79 -18.69 -1.00 4.10
CA THR A 79 -20.15 -1.07 3.85
C THR A 79 -20.90 0.07 4.55
N LEU A 80 -20.49 0.43 5.77
CA LEU A 80 -21.07 1.57 6.49
C LEU A 80 -20.75 2.91 5.79
N ALA A 81 -19.52 3.06 5.30
CA ALA A 81 -19.09 4.26 4.59
C ALA A 81 -19.83 4.51 3.27
N ASP A 82 -20.33 3.46 2.62
CA ASP A 82 -21.16 3.60 1.42
C ASP A 82 -22.54 4.21 1.70
N THR A 83 -22.95 4.25 2.96
CA THR A 83 -24.17 4.96 3.37
C THR A 83 -23.99 6.47 3.18
N LYS A 84 -25.04 7.16 2.74
CA LYS A 84 -25.05 8.60 2.48
C LYS A 84 -24.50 9.42 3.65
N GLY A 85 -23.43 10.16 3.38
CA GLY A 85 -22.81 11.08 4.34
C GLY A 85 -21.84 10.44 5.34
N TYR A 86 -21.64 9.12 5.33
CA TYR A 86 -20.78 8.41 6.29
C TYR A 86 -19.32 8.28 5.84
N LYS A 87 -19.01 8.26 4.54
CA LYS A 87 -17.66 8.01 4.02
C LYS A 87 -16.63 9.01 4.55
N LYS A 88 -16.93 10.30 4.50
CA LYS A 88 -16.01 11.35 4.98
C LYS A 88 -15.80 11.33 6.51
N PRO A 89 -16.83 11.22 7.36
CA PRO A 89 -16.63 11.09 8.82
C PRO A 89 -15.81 9.86 9.21
N ILE A 90 -16.04 8.70 8.60
CA ILE A 90 -15.29 7.49 8.91
C ILE A 90 -13.83 7.61 8.45
N PHE A 91 -13.60 8.16 7.25
CA PHE A 91 -12.26 8.50 6.78
C PHE A 91 -11.53 9.42 7.76
N LEU A 92 -12.19 10.50 8.20
CA LEU A 92 -11.63 11.46 9.16
C LEU A 92 -11.30 10.79 10.49
N LEU A 93 -12.17 9.91 11.01
CA LEU A 93 -11.91 9.16 12.23
C LEU A 93 -10.66 8.29 12.10
N CYS A 94 -10.55 7.51 11.02
CA CYS A 94 -9.38 6.67 10.75
C CYS A 94 -8.09 7.50 10.60
N LEU A 95 -8.17 8.64 9.90
CA LEU A 95 -7.05 9.57 9.76
C LEU A 95 -6.60 10.13 11.10
N ILE A 96 -7.53 10.60 11.94
CA ILE A 96 -7.21 11.14 13.28
C ILE A 96 -6.57 10.07 14.15
N VAL A 97 -7.13 8.84 14.17
CA VAL A 97 -6.54 7.72 14.92
C VAL A 97 -5.13 7.41 14.46
N GLY A 98 -4.89 7.38 13.13
CA GLY A 98 -3.56 7.14 12.56
C GLY A 98 -2.56 8.24 12.92
N VAL A 99 -2.93 9.52 12.70
CA VAL A 99 -2.08 10.68 12.96
C VAL A 99 -1.80 10.85 14.46
N ALA A 100 -2.84 10.75 15.29
CA ALA A 100 -2.68 10.85 16.76
C ALA A 100 -1.81 9.71 17.28
N GLY A 101 -2.02 8.48 16.82
CA GLY A 101 -1.17 7.34 17.17
C GLY A 101 0.29 7.56 16.74
N CYS A 102 0.53 8.10 15.54
CA CYS A 102 1.88 8.45 15.09
C CYS A 102 2.54 9.47 16.04
N CYS A 103 1.82 10.52 16.44
CA CYS A 103 2.32 11.48 17.45
C CYS A 103 2.57 10.81 18.81
N MET A 104 1.63 9.99 19.30
CA MET A 104 1.70 9.40 20.63
C MET A 104 2.80 8.35 20.78
N MET A 105 3.19 7.65 19.71
CA MET A 105 4.33 6.71 19.74
C MET A 105 5.59 7.38 20.29
N GLY A 106 5.85 8.64 19.94
CA GLY A 106 7.00 9.38 20.39
C GLY A 106 7.04 9.65 21.91
N PHE A 107 5.91 9.56 22.59
CA PHE A 107 5.80 9.76 24.04
C PHE A 107 5.79 8.47 24.85
N ALA A 108 5.87 7.31 24.19
CA ALA A 108 5.89 6.02 24.87
C ALA A 108 7.21 5.83 25.62
N ALA A 109 7.13 5.66 26.94
CA ALA A 109 8.31 5.49 27.80
C ALA A 109 8.87 4.05 27.79
N THR A 110 8.07 3.06 27.38
CA THR A 110 8.42 1.64 27.36
C THR A 110 7.93 0.96 26.09
N TRP A 111 8.49 -0.21 25.79
CA TRP A 111 8.23 -0.95 24.58
C TRP A 111 6.77 -1.42 24.39
N LEU A 112 6.07 -1.82 25.48
CA LEU A 112 4.70 -2.34 25.36
C LEU A 112 3.67 -1.26 25.00
N PRO A 113 3.58 -0.10 25.69
CA PRO A 113 2.77 1.03 25.25
C PRO A 113 3.08 1.47 23.83
N PHE A 114 4.37 1.49 23.43
CA PHE A 114 4.76 1.82 22.07
C PHE A 114 4.11 0.88 21.05
N LEU A 115 4.17 -0.45 21.27
CA LEU A 115 3.55 -1.44 20.38
C LEU A 115 2.03 -1.31 20.32
N VAL A 116 1.38 -1.07 21.46
CA VAL A 116 -0.08 -0.88 21.49
C VAL A 116 -0.48 0.36 20.68
N ILE A 117 0.24 1.47 20.87
CA ILE A 117 -0.01 2.70 20.11
C ILE A 117 0.28 2.48 18.63
N PHE A 118 1.36 1.75 18.28
CA PHE A 118 1.68 1.37 16.90
C PHE A 118 0.54 0.58 16.24
N VAL A 119 -0.01 -0.43 16.93
CA VAL A 119 -1.15 -1.22 16.42
C VAL A 119 -2.33 -0.30 16.13
N VAL A 120 -2.69 0.58 17.05
CA VAL A 120 -3.81 1.53 16.89
C VAL A 120 -3.55 2.48 15.72
N ALA A 121 -2.34 3.06 15.64
CA ALA A 121 -1.94 3.96 14.55
C ALA A 121 -2.02 3.26 13.19
N LYS A 122 -1.50 2.03 13.10
CA LYS A 122 -1.47 1.26 11.86
C LYS A 122 -2.86 0.81 11.42
N VAL A 123 -3.76 0.48 12.37
CA VAL A 123 -5.18 0.20 12.08
C VAL A 123 -5.88 1.46 11.54
N GLY A 124 -5.66 2.62 12.17
CA GLY A 124 -6.19 3.91 11.67
C GLY A 124 -5.67 4.24 10.27
N PHE A 125 -4.37 4.09 10.05
CA PHE A 125 -3.76 4.24 8.73
C PHE A 125 -4.40 3.33 7.69
N SER A 126 -4.49 2.04 8.00
CA SER A 126 -5.05 1.04 7.08
C SER A 126 -6.52 1.31 6.74
N GLY A 127 -7.33 1.67 7.75
CA GLY A 127 -8.72 2.06 7.53
C GLY A 127 -8.82 3.31 6.63
N SER A 128 -7.98 4.33 6.87
CA SER A 128 -7.99 5.55 6.05
C SER A 128 -7.69 5.27 4.57
N LEU A 129 -6.82 4.31 4.26
CA LEU A 129 -6.52 3.91 2.87
C LEU A 129 -7.71 3.27 2.17
N VAL A 130 -8.49 2.40 2.85
CA VAL A 130 -9.68 1.78 2.27
C VAL A 130 -10.67 2.84 1.78
N TYR A 131 -10.91 3.87 2.60
CA TYR A 131 -11.83 4.95 2.23
C TYR A 131 -11.24 5.86 1.17
N TYR A 132 -9.97 6.20 1.29
CA TYR A 132 -9.23 6.96 0.29
C TYR A 132 -9.32 6.31 -1.09
N ASP A 133 -9.05 5.00 -1.18
CA ASP A 133 -9.14 4.26 -2.44
C ASP A 133 -10.59 4.20 -2.96
N SER A 134 -11.57 4.00 -2.08
CA SER A 134 -12.99 4.00 -2.46
C SER A 134 -13.52 5.38 -2.90
N MET A 135 -12.86 6.47 -2.55
CA MET A 135 -13.19 7.82 -3.01
C MET A 135 -12.85 8.04 -4.49
N LEU A 136 -12.03 7.19 -5.11
CA LEU A 136 -11.60 7.37 -6.49
C LEU A 136 -12.79 7.51 -7.46
N SER A 137 -13.86 6.75 -7.26
CA SER A 137 -15.10 6.85 -8.04
C SER A 137 -15.87 8.16 -7.85
N ASP A 138 -15.68 8.83 -6.70
CA ASP A 138 -16.30 10.14 -6.41
C ASP A 138 -15.42 11.31 -6.89
N VAL A 139 -14.12 11.09 -7.00
CA VAL A 139 -13.10 12.11 -7.27
C VAL A 139 -12.93 12.35 -8.77
N THR A 140 -13.08 11.30 -9.58
CA THR A 140 -12.82 11.37 -11.02
C THR A 140 -13.72 10.43 -11.82
N THR A 141 -13.73 10.61 -13.14
CA THR A 141 -14.51 9.80 -14.08
C THR A 141 -13.76 8.54 -14.52
N PRO A 142 -14.46 7.48 -14.96
CA PRO A 142 -13.82 6.20 -15.32
C PRO A 142 -12.71 6.30 -16.37
N ASP A 143 -12.84 7.21 -17.34
CA ASP A 143 -11.83 7.48 -18.38
C ASP A 143 -10.55 8.11 -17.84
N ARG A 144 -10.58 8.77 -16.68
CA ARG A 144 -9.46 9.46 -16.04
C ARG A 144 -8.87 8.67 -14.87
N MET A 145 -9.56 7.63 -14.36
CA MET A 145 -9.16 6.92 -13.15
C MET A 145 -7.74 6.36 -13.20
N ASP A 146 -7.30 5.81 -14.33
CA ASP A 146 -5.95 5.22 -14.46
C ASP A 146 -4.86 6.30 -14.31
N GLU A 147 -5.02 7.43 -14.97
CA GLU A 147 -4.07 8.56 -14.91
C GLU A 147 -4.04 9.20 -13.52
N VAL A 148 -5.22 9.42 -12.91
CA VAL A 148 -5.33 10.00 -11.56
C VAL A 148 -4.73 9.06 -10.52
N SER A 149 -5.03 7.76 -10.58
CA SER A 149 -4.47 6.74 -9.71
C SER A 149 -2.94 6.64 -9.84
N ALA A 150 -2.43 6.62 -11.08
CA ALA A 150 -1.00 6.60 -11.35
C ALA A 150 -0.27 7.83 -10.80
N ARG A 151 -0.87 9.01 -10.89
CA ARG A 151 -0.33 10.24 -10.30
C ARG A 151 -0.36 10.22 -8.78
N GLY A 152 -1.39 9.63 -8.16
CA GLY A 152 -1.44 9.41 -6.72
C GLY A 152 -0.20 8.67 -6.24
N TYR A 153 0.04 7.47 -6.78
CA TYR A 153 1.22 6.68 -6.45
C TYR A 153 2.54 7.38 -6.79
N ALA A 154 2.64 8.01 -7.96
CA ALA A 154 3.86 8.73 -8.35
C ALA A 154 4.22 9.81 -7.34
N TRP A 155 3.28 10.72 -7.05
CA TRP A 155 3.52 11.78 -6.07
C TRP A 155 3.67 11.26 -4.64
N GLY A 156 3.04 10.12 -4.30
CA GLY A 156 3.25 9.42 -3.04
C GLY A 156 4.71 8.97 -2.88
N TYR A 157 5.29 8.34 -3.89
CA TYR A 157 6.68 7.87 -3.84
C TYR A 157 7.68 9.02 -3.63
N ILE A 158 7.64 10.04 -4.47
CA ILE A 158 8.63 11.13 -4.35
C ILE A 158 8.31 12.05 -3.16
N GLY A 159 7.03 12.29 -2.87
CA GLY A 159 6.60 13.15 -1.80
C GLY A 159 6.91 12.60 -0.41
N SER A 160 6.90 11.28 -0.25
CA SER A 160 7.30 10.62 0.99
C SER A 160 8.81 10.69 1.25
N CYS A 161 9.63 10.78 0.21
CA CYS A 161 11.08 10.92 0.36
C CYS A 161 11.48 12.24 1.07
N VAL A 162 10.70 13.32 0.89
CA VAL A 162 11.02 14.62 1.48
C VAL A 162 11.02 14.55 3.02
N PRO A 163 9.91 14.23 3.71
CA PRO A 163 9.92 14.12 5.16
C PRO A 163 10.84 12.99 5.65
N PHE A 164 10.96 11.90 4.89
CA PHE A 164 11.83 10.78 5.24
C PHE A 164 13.29 11.17 5.31
N VAL A 165 13.83 11.86 4.29
CA VAL A 165 15.22 12.32 4.27
C VAL A 165 15.49 13.31 5.42
N VAL A 166 14.55 14.21 5.71
CA VAL A 166 14.66 15.14 6.84
C VAL A 166 14.71 14.39 8.17
N CYS A 167 13.80 13.41 8.36
CA CYS A 167 13.77 12.58 9.57
C CYS A 167 15.03 11.74 9.73
N LEU A 168 15.50 11.12 8.63
CA LEU A 168 16.71 10.31 8.64
C LEU A 168 17.95 11.16 8.97
N ALA A 169 18.10 12.32 8.34
CA ALA A 169 19.19 13.24 8.62
C ALA A 169 19.18 13.72 10.09
N LEU A 170 18.00 14.00 10.64
CA LEU A 170 17.83 14.37 12.04
C LEU A 170 18.27 13.23 12.98
N VAL A 171 17.84 12.00 12.72
CA VAL A 171 18.14 10.84 13.58
C VAL A 171 19.63 10.46 13.50
N LEU A 172 20.20 10.43 12.29
CA LEU A 172 21.63 10.12 12.11
C LEU A 172 22.54 11.24 12.60
N GLY A 173 22.11 12.50 12.44
CA GLY A 173 22.84 13.69 12.89
C GLY A 173 22.64 14.05 14.36
N ALA A 174 21.79 13.35 15.11
CA ALA A 174 21.42 13.70 16.48
C ALA A 174 22.63 13.88 17.40
N GLY A 175 23.60 12.96 17.36
CA GLY A 175 24.82 13.03 18.16
C GLY A 175 25.69 14.23 17.85
N THR A 176 25.74 14.68 16.59
CA THR A 176 26.57 15.84 16.17
C THR A 176 26.01 17.19 16.65
N ILE A 177 24.68 17.24 16.86
CA ILE A 177 23.95 18.43 17.34
C ILE A 177 23.65 18.36 18.84
N GLY A 178 24.17 17.33 19.55
CA GLY A 178 23.97 17.15 20.99
C GLY A 178 22.55 16.76 21.38
N LEU A 179 21.75 16.25 20.44
CA LEU A 179 20.37 15.82 20.69
C LEU A 179 20.33 14.32 21.07
N PRO A 180 19.61 13.93 22.16
CA PRO A 180 19.41 12.52 22.46
C PRO A 180 18.70 11.81 21.31
N GLN A 181 19.15 10.61 20.95
CA GLN A 181 18.60 9.86 19.81
C GLN A 181 17.09 9.61 19.93
N MET A 182 16.59 9.32 21.14
CA MET A 182 15.16 9.15 21.41
C MET A 182 14.37 10.44 21.12
N THR A 183 14.94 11.60 21.45
CA THR A 183 14.31 12.89 21.13
C THR A 183 14.28 13.15 19.62
N ALA A 184 15.34 12.80 18.90
CA ALA A 184 15.36 12.90 17.44
C ALA A 184 14.30 12.00 16.79
N LEU A 185 14.13 10.78 17.28
CA LEU A 185 13.07 9.86 16.81
C LEU A 185 11.66 10.39 17.12
N ASN A 186 11.46 10.99 18.30
CA ASN A 186 10.19 11.64 18.66
C ASN A 186 9.85 12.78 17.70
N ILE A 187 10.83 13.64 17.41
CA ILE A 187 10.66 14.75 16.45
C ILE A 187 10.35 14.20 15.06
N ALA A 188 11.00 13.12 14.62
CA ALA A 188 10.75 12.50 13.34
C ALA A 188 9.31 11.98 13.21
N LEU A 189 8.75 11.37 14.27
CA LEU A 189 7.35 10.93 14.30
C LEU A 189 6.38 12.11 14.25
N LEU A 190 6.68 13.20 14.99
CA LEU A 190 5.85 14.42 14.97
C LEU A 190 5.87 15.08 13.59
N LEU A 191 7.06 15.21 12.96
CA LEU A 191 7.17 15.74 11.59
C LEU A 191 6.36 14.92 10.60
N THR A 192 6.42 13.60 10.69
CA THR A 192 5.63 12.70 9.84
C THR A 192 4.13 12.88 10.05
N ALA A 193 3.69 12.98 11.30
CA ALA A 193 2.28 13.19 11.63
C ALA A 193 1.76 14.55 11.12
N VAL A 194 2.53 15.62 11.29
CA VAL A 194 2.20 16.96 10.78
C VAL A 194 2.16 16.98 9.26
N TRP A 195 3.12 16.32 8.60
CA TRP A 195 3.15 16.17 7.14
C TRP A 195 1.90 15.46 6.64
N TRP A 196 1.57 14.30 7.23
CA TRP A 196 0.39 13.52 6.84
C TRP A 196 -0.90 14.28 7.07
N LEU A 197 -1.09 14.91 8.24
CA LEU A 197 -2.27 15.71 8.52
C LEU A 197 -2.39 16.92 7.56
N GLY A 198 -1.30 17.66 7.39
CA GLY A 198 -1.27 18.86 6.54
C GLY A 198 -1.65 18.58 5.09
N THR A 199 -1.10 17.51 4.51
CA THR A 199 -1.41 17.08 3.13
C THR A 199 -2.81 16.48 2.99
N SER A 200 -3.43 16.02 4.09
CA SER A 200 -4.80 15.49 4.10
C SER A 200 -5.88 16.56 4.14
N LEU A 201 -5.57 17.78 4.66
CA LEU A 201 -6.55 18.84 4.84
C LEU A 201 -7.27 19.28 3.55
N PRO A 202 -6.60 19.40 2.38
CA PRO A 202 -7.28 19.78 1.14
C PRO A 202 -8.35 18.77 0.72
N LEU A 203 -8.08 17.46 0.85
CA LEU A 203 -9.05 16.41 0.56
C LEU A 203 -10.25 16.50 1.51
N LEU A 204 -10.01 16.65 2.81
CA LEU A 204 -11.06 16.81 3.81
C LEU A 204 -11.94 18.02 3.55
N LYS A 205 -11.41 19.13 3.01
CA LYS A 205 -12.17 20.33 2.69
C LYS A 205 -13.03 20.16 1.44
N GLN A 206 -12.48 19.55 0.38
CA GLN A 206 -13.09 19.53 -0.94
C GLN A 206 -13.96 18.29 -1.19
N TYR A 207 -13.68 17.16 -0.55
CA TYR A 207 -14.38 15.91 -0.79
C TYR A 207 -15.85 15.99 -0.38
N LYS A 208 -16.70 15.54 -1.30
CA LYS A 208 -18.13 15.28 -1.11
C LYS A 208 -18.45 13.90 -1.67
N GLN A 209 -19.18 13.09 -0.91
CA GLN A 209 -19.63 11.78 -1.37
C GLN A 209 -20.67 11.96 -2.48
N VAL A 210 -20.39 11.40 -3.66
CA VAL A 210 -21.25 11.45 -4.86
C VAL A 210 -22.06 10.17 -4.97
N HIS A 211 -21.38 9.02 -4.83
CA HIS A 211 -21.99 7.70 -4.93
C HIS A 211 -22.25 7.14 -3.53
N TYR A 212 -23.49 6.74 -3.27
CA TYR A 212 -23.90 6.24 -1.95
C TYR A 212 -25.15 5.37 -2.04
N VAL A 213 -25.38 4.61 -0.98
CA VAL A 213 -26.62 3.89 -0.74
C VAL A 213 -27.49 4.72 0.22
N GLU A 214 -28.78 4.86 -0.07
CA GLU A 214 -29.71 5.58 0.82
C GLU A 214 -29.80 4.93 2.20
N VAL A 215 -29.98 5.75 3.23
CA VAL A 215 -30.03 5.30 4.62
C VAL A 215 -31.40 4.66 4.87
N GLU A 216 -31.39 3.37 5.17
CA GLU A 216 -32.54 2.71 5.83
C GLU A 216 -32.36 2.71 7.34
N LYS A 217 -33.46 2.52 8.09
CA LYS A 217 -33.41 2.42 9.55
C LYS A 217 -32.41 1.31 9.97
N HIS A 218 -31.52 1.59 10.95
CA HIS A 218 -30.50 0.66 11.46
C HIS A 218 -29.31 0.40 10.53
N ALA A 219 -28.69 1.46 9.96
CA ALA A 219 -27.57 1.38 9.02
C ALA A 219 -26.42 0.45 9.47
N ILE A 220 -26.08 0.38 10.75
CA ILE A 220 -25.02 -0.49 11.28
C ILE A 220 -25.40 -1.97 11.13
N LEU A 221 -26.58 -2.37 11.58
CA LEU A 221 -27.03 -3.78 11.49
C LEU A 221 -27.18 -4.21 10.04
N GLN A 222 -27.70 -3.33 9.19
CA GLN A 222 -27.80 -3.59 7.75
C GLN A 222 -26.43 -3.71 7.07
N SER A 223 -25.39 -3.01 7.54
CA SER A 223 -24.05 -3.16 7.01
C SER A 223 -23.52 -4.59 7.18
N PHE A 224 -23.77 -5.22 8.33
CA PHE A 224 -23.41 -6.65 8.53
C PHE A 224 -24.19 -7.59 7.61
N VAL A 225 -25.47 -7.33 7.41
CA VAL A 225 -26.29 -8.13 6.50
C VAL A 225 -25.84 -7.93 5.05
N ARG A 226 -25.56 -6.69 4.64
CA ARG A 226 -25.09 -6.36 3.29
C ARG A 226 -23.77 -7.03 2.98
N ILE A 227 -22.76 -6.93 3.86
CA ILE A 227 -21.48 -7.61 3.62
C ILE A 227 -21.64 -9.12 3.51
N GLY A 228 -22.50 -9.72 4.33
CA GLY A 228 -22.85 -11.14 4.23
C GLY A 228 -23.49 -11.50 2.86
N HIS A 229 -24.38 -10.66 2.35
CA HIS A 229 -24.96 -10.82 1.03
C HIS A 229 -23.93 -10.61 -0.09
N THR A 230 -23.04 -9.64 0.02
CA THR A 230 -22.00 -9.41 -0.99
C THR A 230 -21.02 -10.56 -1.04
N LEU A 231 -20.54 -11.06 0.10
CA LEU A 231 -19.67 -12.23 0.16
C LEU A 231 -20.35 -13.46 -0.46
N LYS A 232 -21.63 -13.71 -0.11
CA LYS A 232 -22.40 -14.84 -0.66
C LYS A 232 -22.64 -14.72 -2.16
N ASN A 233 -22.75 -13.50 -2.71
CA ASN A 233 -23.05 -13.26 -4.12
C ASN A 233 -21.80 -12.90 -4.94
N LEU A 234 -20.63 -12.70 -4.31
CA LEU A 234 -19.40 -12.30 -5.00
C LEU A 234 -19.02 -13.26 -6.13
N TYR A 235 -19.26 -14.56 -5.96
CA TYR A 235 -19.01 -15.57 -7.00
C TYR A 235 -19.93 -15.45 -8.23
N LYS A 236 -21.05 -14.72 -8.12
CA LYS A 236 -21.97 -14.46 -9.24
C LYS A 236 -21.42 -13.39 -10.16
N ASP A 237 -20.74 -12.38 -9.60
CA ASP A 237 -19.97 -11.42 -10.36
C ASP A 237 -18.59 -12.00 -10.69
N LYS A 238 -18.59 -12.80 -11.78
CA LYS A 238 -17.40 -13.56 -12.17
C LYS A 238 -16.20 -12.68 -12.48
N GLN A 239 -16.41 -11.46 -12.98
CA GLN A 239 -15.31 -10.55 -13.29
C GLN A 239 -14.62 -10.08 -12.01
N VAL A 240 -15.37 -9.56 -11.05
CA VAL A 240 -14.85 -9.08 -9.76
C VAL A 240 -14.24 -10.23 -8.95
N PHE A 241 -14.90 -11.40 -8.90
CA PHE A 241 -14.41 -12.57 -8.17
C PHE A 241 -13.03 -13.02 -8.68
N TRP A 242 -12.90 -13.24 -9.99
CA TRP A 242 -11.62 -13.67 -10.58
C TRP A 242 -10.56 -12.59 -10.51
N PHE A 243 -10.95 -11.30 -10.57
CA PHE A 243 -10.02 -10.21 -10.37
C PHE A 243 -9.45 -10.19 -8.95
N LEU A 244 -10.29 -10.29 -7.92
CA LEU A 244 -9.82 -10.31 -6.52
C LEU A 244 -8.91 -11.51 -6.25
N LEU A 245 -9.21 -12.67 -6.80
CA LEU A 245 -8.36 -13.85 -6.67
C LEU A 245 -7.02 -13.69 -7.41
N ALA A 246 -7.03 -13.08 -8.60
CA ALA A 246 -5.83 -12.73 -9.33
C ALA A 246 -4.99 -11.71 -8.57
N PHE A 247 -5.64 -10.64 -8.08
CA PHE A 247 -5.02 -9.59 -7.30
C PHE A 247 -4.36 -10.15 -6.05
N PHE A 248 -5.06 -10.99 -5.30
CA PHE A 248 -4.50 -11.68 -4.13
C PHE A 248 -3.19 -12.40 -4.48
N CYS A 249 -3.15 -13.16 -5.58
CA CYS A 249 -1.94 -13.88 -5.97
C CYS A 249 -0.79 -12.95 -6.37
N TYR A 250 -0.99 -12.04 -7.34
CA TYR A 250 0.14 -11.28 -7.85
C TYR A 250 0.59 -10.15 -6.92
N ILE A 251 -0.33 -9.54 -6.16
CA ILE A 251 0.04 -8.48 -5.22
C ILE A 251 0.78 -9.03 -4.00
N ASP A 252 0.50 -10.27 -3.60
CA ASP A 252 1.27 -11.01 -2.60
C ASP A 252 2.75 -11.11 -3.01
N GLY A 253 3.00 -11.57 -4.22
CA GLY A 253 4.36 -11.61 -4.75
C GLY A 253 5.02 -10.22 -4.77
N VAL A 254 4.30 -9.19 -5.20
CA VAL A 254 4.79 -7.80 -5.25
C VAL A 254 5.15 -7.29 -3.85
N TYR A 255 4.24 -7.38 -2.89
CA TYR A 255 4.49 -6.91 -1.53
C TYR A 255 5.57 -7.73 -0.83
N THR A 256 5.61 -9.04 -1.04
CA THR A 256 6.67 -9.90 -0.49
C THR A 256 8.06 -9.49 -1.00
N ILE A 257 8.21 -9.22 -2.30
CA ILE A 257 9.49 -8.73 -2.86
C ILE A 257 9.89 -7.40 -2.21
N ILE A 258 8.94 -6.47 -2.01
CA ILE A 258 9.21 -5.16 -1.41
C ILE A 258 9.57 -5.29 0.06
N ASP A 259 8.75 -6.02 0.83
CA ASP A 259 8.87 -6.13 2.29
C ASP A 259 10.08 -6.97 2.71
N MET A 260 10.43 -7.99 1.92
CA MET A 260 11.57 -8.87 2.21
C MET A 260 12.89 -8.45 1.56
N ALA A 261 12.91 -7.37 0.76
CA ALA A 261 14.09 -6.97 -0.01
C ALA A 261 15.34 -6.80 0.86
N THR A 262 15.24 -6.09 1.99
CA THR A 262 16.36 -5.88 2.91
C THR A 262 16.77 -7.17 3.61
N ALA A 263 15.82 -7.96 4.11
CA ALA A 263 16.11 -9.25 4.75
C ALA A 263 16.78 -10.22 3.78
N TYR A 264 16.32 -10.27 2.54
CA TYR A 264 16.93 -11.06 1.47
C TYR A 264 18.36 -10.61 1.16
N GLY A 265 18.60 -9.31 0.95
CA GLY A 265 19.92 -8.79 0.70
C GLY A 265 20.90 -9.03 1.87
N THR A 266 20.43 -8.87 3.10
CA THR A 266 21.22 -9.15 4.31
C THR A 266 21.57 -10.64 4.42
N ALA A 267 20.63 -11.54 4.10
CA ALA A 267 20.87 -12.98 4.11
C ALA A 267 21.91 -13.41 3.04
N LEU A 268 22.07 -12.64 1.96
CA LEU A 268 23.14 -12.82 0.98
C LEU A 268 24.47 -12.17 1.38
N GLY A 269 24.56 -11.54 2.56
CA GLY A 269 25.77 -10.86 3.03
C GLY A 269 26.05 -9.52 2.32
N LEU A 270 25.05 -8.89 1.72
CA LEU A 270 25.19 -7.60 1.05
C LEU A 270 25.32 -6.44 2.07
N ASP A 271 25.97 -5.36 1.66
CA ASP A 271 26.16 -4.18 2.50
C ASP A 271 24.82 -3.49 2.85
N THR A 272 24.57 -3.30 4.14
CA THR A 272 23.32 -2.72 4.66
C THR A 272 23.08 -1.29 4.15
N THR A 273 24.13 -0.47 4.05
CA THR A 273 24.00 0.91 3.52
C THR A 273 23.58 0.88 2.06
N GLY A 274 24.20 -0.03 1.28
CA GLY A 274 23.82 -0.26 -0.11
C GLY A 274 22.38 -0.75 -0.28
N LEU A 275 21.88 -1.58 0.64
CA LEU A 275 20.47 -2.03 0.63
C LEU A 275 19.50 -0.86 0.89
N LEU A 276 19.78 -0.01 1.88
CA LEU A 276 18.93 1.14 2.20
C LEU A 276 18.91 2.18 1.05
N LEU A 277 20.05 2.44 0.44
CA LEU A 277 20.15 3.31 -0.73
C LEU A 277 19.42 2.74 -1.95
N ALA A 278 19.45 1.42 -2.14
CA ALA A 278 18.70 0.76 -3.21
C ALA A 278 17.17 0.87 -3.01
N LEU A 279 16.67 0.81 -1.76
CA LEU A 279 15.25 1.08 -1.46
C LEU A 279 14.86 2.52 -1.80
N LEU A 280 15.70 3.50 -1.46
CA LEU A 280 15.48 4.89 -1.83
C LEU A 280 15.47 5.07 -3.35
N LEU A 281 16.41 4.42 -4.06
CA LEU A 281 16.47 4.41 -5.52
C LEU A 281 15.19 3.84 -6.13
N THR A 282 14.64 2.77 -5.55
CA THR A 282 13.35 2.21 -5.98
C THR A 282 12.24 3.25 -5.96
N GLN A 283 12.13 4.07 -4.90
CA GLN A 283 11.13 5.14 -4.80
C GLN A 283 11.35 6.23 -5.87
N ILE A 284 12.61 6.62 -6.10
CA ILE A 284 12.96 7.63 -7.11
C ILE A 284 12.59 7.14 -8.52
N VAL A 285 12.87 5.88 -8.83
CA VAL A 285 12.55 5.27 -10.13
C VAL A 285 11.03 5.06 -10.27
N ALA A 286 10.35 4.70 -9.20
CA ALA A 286 8.90 4.47 -9.21
C ALA A 286 8.10 5.74 -9.58
N PHE A 287 8.60 6.92 -9.22
CA PHE A 287 7.95 8.19 -9.55
C PHE A 287 7.75 8.40 -11.07
N PRO A 288 8.80 8.49 -11.91
CA PRO A 288 8.62 8.69 -13.34
C PRO A 288 7.93 7.49 -14.01
N SER A 289 8.17 6.28 -13.50
CA SER A 289 7.56 5.05 -14.06
C SER A 289 6.05 5.02 -13.82
N ALA A 290 5.56 5.38 -12.64
CA ALA A 290 4.13 5.48 -12.39
C ALA A 290 3.47 6.54 -13.30
N LEU A 291 4.11 7.70 -13.51
CA LEU A 291 3.63 8.70 -14.46
C LEU A 291 3.59 8.16 -15.90
N LEU A 292 4.59 7.35 -16.29
CA LEU A 292 4.62 6.70 -17.59
C LEU A 292 3.45 5.74 -17.77
N PHE A 293 3.16 4.88 -16.77
CA PHE A 293 2.00 3.99 -16.80
C PHE A 293 0.67 4.75 -16.87
N GLY A 294 0.54 5.86 -16.14
CA GLY A 294 -0.60 6.76 -16.26
C GLY A 294 -0.80 7.30 -17.68
N ARG A 295 0.29 7.69 -18.36
CA ARG A 295 0.22 8.13 -19.76
C ARG A 295 -0.06 6.96 -20.72
N LEU A 296 0.54 5.80 -20.49
CA LEU A 296 0.29 4.61 -21.31
C LEU A 296 -1.18 4.16 -21.21
N SER A 297 -1.82 4.34 -20.07
CA SER A 297 -3.22 3.96 -19.87
C SER A 297 -4.21 4.78 -20.70
N THR A 298 -3.80 5.94 -21.24
CA THR A 298 -4.60 6.70 -22.22
C THR A 298 -4.63 6.05 -23.60
N ARG A 299 -3.64 5.18 -23.91
CA ARG A 299 -3.54 4.49 -25.21
C ARG A 299 -3.88 3.00 -25.11
N TYR A 300 -3.57 2.39 -23.98
CA TYR A 300 -3.75 0.96 -23.72
C TYR A 300 -4.58 0.77 -22.46
N PRO A 301 -5.63 -0.05 -22.48
CA PRO A 301 -6.47 -0.27 -21.31
C PRO A 301 -5.67 -0.93 -20.16
N SER A 302 -6.05 -0.65 -18.92
CA SER A 302 -5.45 -1.27 -17.72
C SER A 302 -5.45 -2.79 -17.77
N SER A 303 -6.45 -3.39 -18.43
CA SER A 303 -6.54 -4.84 -18.69
C SER A 303 -5.39 -5.42 -19.53
N THR A 304 -4.67 -4.58 -20.29
CA THR A 304 -3.47 -4.96 -21.05
C THR A 304 -2.20 -4.64 -20.28
N LEU A 305 -2.15 -3.51 -19.57
CA LEU A 305 -0.94 -3.06 -18.88
C LEU A 305 -0.66 -3.85 -17.60
N ILE A 306 -1.70 -4.25 -16.85
CA ILE A 306 -1.53 -5.05 -15.62
C ILE A 306 -0.82 -6.39 -15.90
N PRO A 307 -1.21 -7.21 -16.90
CA PRO A 307 -0.48 -8.41 -17.26
C PRO A 307 0.99 -8.17 -17.62
N VAL A 308 1.33 -7.04 -18.23
CA VAL A 308 2.73 -6.67 -18.54
C VAL A 308 3.50 -6.48 -17.23
N CYS A 309 2.93 -5.77 -16.24
CA CYS A 309 3.55 -5.61 -14.94
C CYS A 309 3.71 -6.95 -14.21
N ILE A 310 2.69 -7.84 -14.23
CA ILE A 310 2.77 -9.16 -13.62
C ILE A 310 3.88 -10.01 -14.26
N ALA A 311 3.98 -9.99 -15.58
CA ALA A 311 5.05 -10.69 -16.31
C ALA A 311 6.45 -10.13 -15.98
N ALA A 312 6.57 -8.81 -15.82
CA ALA A 312 7.81 -8.18 -15.36
C ALA A 312 8.20 -8.65 -13.95
N TYR A 313 7.25 -8.73 -13.03
CA TYR A 313 7.50 -9.25 -11.68
C TYR A 313 7.85 -10.75 -11.67
N ALA A 314 7.27 -11.55 -12.57
CA ALA A 314 7.75 -12.93 -12.77
C ALA A 314 9.21 -12.96 -13.22
N GLY A 315 9.62 -12.07 -14.13
CA GLY A 315 11.02 -11.89 -14.53
C GLY A 315 11.92 -11.42 -13.38
N ILE A 316 11.44 -10.53 -12.51
CA ILE A 316 12.12 -10.10 -11.28
C ILE A 316 12.37 -11.29 -10.34
N ALA A 317 11.39 -12.16 -10.14
CA ALA A 317 11.56 -13.37 -9.31
C ALA A 317 12.60 -14.34 -9.91
N VAL A 318 12.61 -14.50 -11.24
CA VAL A 318 13.66 -15.28 -11.94
C VAL A 318 15.03 -14.64 -11.78
N PHE A 319 15.14 -13.33 -11.92
CA PHE A 319 16.42 -12.61 -11.75
C PHE A 319 16.94 -12.75 -10.31
N ALA A 320 16.05 -12.61 -9.31
CA ALA A 320 16.40 -12.78 -7.89
C ALA A 320 16.93 -14.19 -7.59
N PHE A 321 16.48 -15.22 -8.32
CA PHE A 321 17.01 -16.58 -8.18
C PHE A 321 18.52 -16.68 -8.43
N PHE A 322 19.07 -15.83 -9.30
CA PHE A 322 20.49 -15.81 -9.67
C PHE A 322 21.30 -14.69 -8.99
N LEU A 323 20.70 -13.95 -8.05
CA LEU A 323 21.34 -12.80 -7.43
C LEU A 323 22.36 -13.23 -6.38
N THR A 324 23.60 -12.73 -6.52
CA THR A 324 24.72 -13.03 -5.62
C THR A 324 25.56 -11.81 -5.26
N GLN A 325 25.41 -10.70 -5.99
CA GLN A 325 26.27 -9.52 -5.86
C GLN A 325 25.48 -8.24 -5.62
N GLN A 326 26.09 -7.27 -4.94
CA GLN A 326 25.49 -5.98 -4.59
C GLN A 326 24.97 -5.22 -5.83
N TRP A 327 25.72 -5.17 -6.93
CA TRP A 327 25.28 -4.45 -8.14
C TRP A 327 24.01 -5.06 -8.77
N GLN A 328 23.85 -6.38 -8.67
CA GLN A 328 22.63 -7.07 -9.14
C GLN A 328 21.42 -6.65 -8.31
N PHE A 329 21.60 -6.45 -7.00
CA PHE A 329 20.54 -5.94 -6.14
C PHE A 329 20.12 -4.52 -6.52
N TRP A 330 21.05 -3.65 -6.94
CA TRP A 330 20.74 -2.32 -7.44
C TRP A 330 19.95 -2.37 -8.76
N VAL A 331 20.33 -3.27 -9.68
CA VAL A 331 19.57 -3.53 -10.92
C VAL A 331 18.17 -4.01 -10.59
N LEU A 332 18.02 -4.95 -9.63
CA LEU A 332 16.73 -5.45 -9.16
C LEU A 332 15.87 -4.30 -8.62
N ALA A 333 16.42 -3.43 -7.79
CA ALA A 333 15.75 -2.26 -7.22
C ALA A 333 15.20 -1.31 -8.30
N VAL A 334 15.99 -1.07 -9.35
CA VAL A 334 15.55 -0.25 -10.50
C VAL A 334 14.39 -0.91 -11.23
N ILE A 335 14.48 -2.23 -11.53
CA ILE A 335 13.41 -2.94 -12.26
C ILE A 335 12.14 -3.00 -11.40
N VAL A 336 12.25 -3.27 -10.09
CA VAL A 336 11.11 -3.21 -9.17
C VAL A 336 10.47 -1.83 -9.20
N GLY A 337 11.25 -0.75 -9.07
CA GLY A 337 10.75 0.62 -9.16
C GLY A 337 10.03 0.93 -10.47
N MET A 338 10.50 0.38 -11.58
CA MET A 338 9.87 0.59 -12.89
C MET A 338 8.44 0.04 -12.97
N PHE A 339 8.11 -1.03 -12.27
CA PHE A 339 6.81 -1.69 -12.38
C PHE A 339 5.92 -1.57 -11.13
N GLN A 340 6.49 -1.22 -9.97
CA GLN A 340 5.79 -1.12 -8.70
C GLN A 340 4.60 -0.15 -8.75
N GLY A 341 4.84 1.07 -9.20
CA GLY A 341 3.80 2.08 -9.31
C GLY A 341 2.72 1.73 -10.33
N GLY A 342 3.13 1.12 -11.45
CA GLY A 342 2.22 0.68 -12.51
C GLY A 342 1.25 -0.39 -12.02
N VAL A 343 1.76 -1.47 -11.43
CA VAL A 343 0.91 -2.59 -10.99
C VAL A 343 -0.06 -2.17 -9.90
N GLN A 344 0.37 -1.38 -8.93
CA GLN A 344 -0.48 -0.94 -7.80
C GLN A 344 -1.55 0.07 -8.28
N ALA A 345 -1.13 1.10 -9.02
CA ALA A 345 -2.02 2.15 -9.48
C ALA A 345 -3.09 1.66 -10.45
N LEU A 346 -2.69 0.84 -11.43
CA LEU A 346 -3.61 0.30 -12.43
C LEU A 346 -4.53 -0.77 -11.84
N SER A 347 -4.08 -1.55 -10.84
CA SER A 347 -4.96 -2.50 -10.14
C SER A 347 -6.06 -1.78 -9.37
N ARG A 348 -5.73 -0.69 -8.65
CA ARG A 348 -6.69 0.15 -7.93
C ARG A 348 -7.72 0.76 -8.88
N SER A 349 -7.29 1.38 -9.95
CA SER A 349 -8.18 2.02 -10.91
C SER A 349 -8.99 1.02 -11.72
N HIS A 350 -8.40 -0.11 -12.12
CA HIS A 350 -9.13 -1.19 -12.80
C HIS A 350 -10.24 -1.75 -11.91
N PHE A 351 -9.94 -2.00 -10.63
CA PHE A 351 -10.93 -2.45 -9.67
C PHE A 351 -12.07 -1.45 -9.50
N ALA A 352 -11.76 -0.15 -9.35
CA ALA A 352 -12.76 0.91 -9.26
C ALA A 352 -13.71 0.96 -10.46
N LYS A 353 -13.24 0.57 -11.66
CA LYS A 353 -14.06 0.55 -12.89
C LYS A 353 -15.00 -0.65 -13.00
N ILE A 354 -14.67 -1.78 -12.39
CA ILE A 354 -15.43 -3.03 -12.52
C ILE A 354 -16.42 -3.25 -11.37
N ILE A 355 -16.41 -2.41 -10.34
CA ILE A 355 -17.32 -2.48 -9.19
C ILE A 355 -18.41 -1.40 -9.28
N PRO A 356 -19.57 -1.61 -8.63
CA PRO A 356 -20.60 -0.57 -8.50
C PRO A 356 -20.08 0.62 -7.68
N PRO A 357 -20.10 1.86 -8.22
CA PRO A 357 -19.56 3.03 -7.51
C PRO A 357 -20.26 3.31 -6.17
N GLU A 358 -21.55 2.99 -6.05
CA GLU A 358 -22.35 3.18 -4.83
C GLU A 358 -21.91 2.26 -3.68
N LYS A 359 -21.21 1.15 -3.99
CA LYS A 359 -20.70 0.16 -3.05
C LYS A 359 -19.16 0.14 -3.01
N SER A 360 -18.52 1.22 -3.44
CA SER A 360 -17.06 1.27 -3.55
C SER A 360 -16.35 1.02 -2.21
N GLY A 361 -16.87 1.50 -1.09
CA GLY A 361 -16.29 1.25 0.24
C GLY A 361 -16.32 -0.23 0.63
N GLU A 362 -17.45 -0.91 0.41
CA GLU A 362 -17.61 -2.33 0.67
C GLU A 362 -16.63 -3.18 -0.15
N TYR A 363 -16.55 -2.92 -1.46
CA TYR A 363 -15.66 -3.66 -2.36
C TYR A 363 -14.18 -3.33 -2.12
N PHE A 364 -13.82 -2.09 -1.85
CA PHE A 364 -12.44 -1.74 -1.47
C PHE A 364 -12.04 -2.29 -0.10
N GLY A 365 -13.00 -2.51 0.80
CA GLY A 365 -12.76 -3.29 2.02
C GLY A 365 -12.33 -4.73 1.72
N LEU A 366 -12.94 -5.40 0.74
CA LEU A 366 -12.53 -6.73 0.27
C LEU A 366 -11.19 -6.71 -0.47
N PHE A 367 -10.96 -5.70 -1.29
CA PHE A 367 -9.69 -5.47 -1.99
C PHE A 367 -8.53 -5.32 -1.00
N ASP A 368 -8.73 -4.56 0.08
CA ASP A 368 -7.76 -4.36 1.15
C ASP A 368 -7.41 -5.67 1.89
N ILE A 369 -8.40 -6.54 2.14
CA ILE A 369 -8.16 -7.88 2.70
C ILE A 369 -7.26 -8.68 1.75
N CYS A 370 -7.56 -8.68 0.46
CA CYS A 370 -6.73 -9.37 -0.54
C CYS A 370 -5.30 -8.79 -0.56
N GLY A 371 -5.14 -7.46 -0.50
CA GLY A 371 -3.83 -6.81 -0.47
C GLY A 371 -3.01 -7.12 0.79
N LYS A 372 -3.64 -7.08 1.97
CA LYS A 372 -2.96 -7.29 3.25
C LYS A 372 -2.80 -8.77 3.63
N GLY A 373 -3.81 -9.60 3.31
CA GLY A 373 -3.72 -11.05 3.49
C GLY A 373 -2.70 -11.68 2.54
N ALA A 374 -2.42 -11.00 1.45
CA ALA A 374 -1.47 -11.42 0.46
C ALA A 374 -0.04 -11.55 1.01
N SER A 375 0.52 -10.56 1.72
CA SER A 375 1.91 -10.64 2.25
C SER A 375 2.21 -11.88 3.12
N PHE A 376 1.18 -12.59 3.57
CA PHE A 376 1.35 -13.81 4.37
C PHE A 376 1.75 -15.02 3.53
N LEU A 377 1.11 -15.26 2.38
CA LEU A 377 1.42 -16.44 1.55
C LEU A 377 2.79 -16.32 0.91
N GLY A 378 3.15 -15.17 0.38
CA GLY A 378 4.43 -14.96 -0.26
C GLY A 378 5.60 -15.11 0.71
N THR A 379 5.50 -14.52 1.90
CA THR A 379 6.54 -14.69 2.94
C THR A 379 6.64 -16.15 3.40
N MET A 380 5.52 -16.87 3.48
CA MET A 380 5.51 -18.30 3.81
C MET A 380 6.19 -19.13 2.71
N ILE A 381 5.90 -18.85 1.43
CA ILE A 381 6.54 -19.51 0.29
C ILE A 381 8.05 -19.28 0.30
N VAL A 382 8.50 -18.04 0.52
CA VAL A 382 9.93 -17.70 0.61
C VAL A 382 10.58 -18.44 1.78
N SER A 383 9.96 -18.41 2.96
CA SER A 383 10.51 -19.05 4.17
C SER A 383 10.62 -20.56 4.03
N VAL A 384 9.54 -21.23 3.61
CA VAL A 384 9.51 -22.68 3.41
C VAL A 384 10.47 -23.10 2.29
N GLY A 385 10.45 -22.38 1.16
CA GLY A 385 11.35 -22.63 0.04
C GLY A 385 12.83 -22.51 0.44
N SER A 386 13.18 -21.47 1.22
CA SER A 386 14.53 -21.26 1.74
C SER A 386 14.94 -22.37 2.74
N GLN A 387 14.05 -22.75 3.66
CA GLN A 387 14.33 -23.80 4.65
C GLN A 387 14.51 -25.17 4.01
N LEU A 388 13.64 -25.55 3.06
CA LEU A 388 13.69 -26.87 2.42
C LEU A 388 14.92 -27.05 1.52
N THR A 389 15.40 -25.96 0.91
CA THR A 389 16.50 -26.01 -0.05
C THR A 389 17.84 -25.56 0.53
N GLY A 390 17.83 -24.94 1.73
CA GLY A 390 19.02 -24.29 2.30
C GLY A 390 19.51 -23.08 1.49
N ASN A 391 18.68 -22.56 0.55
CA ASN A 391 19.05 -21.47 -0.36
C ASN A 391 17.99 -20.40 -0.42
N VAL A 392 18.33 -19.19 0.03
CA VAL A 392 17.43 -18.04 0.10
C VAL A 392 16.96 -17.61 -1.31
N ASN A 393 17.81 -17.75 -2.32
CA ASN A 393 17.48 -17.40 -3.70
C ASN A 393 16.36 -18.28 -4.26
N VAL A 394 16.33 -19.57 -3.88
CA VAL A 394 15.25 -20.50 -4.25
C VAL A 394 13.94 -20.06 -3.61
N GLY A 395 13.99 -19.62 -2.33
CA GLY A 395 12.82 -19.09 -1.65
C GLY A 395 12.20 -17.91 -2.38
N VAL A 396 13.00 -16.88 -2.67
CA VAL A 396 12.51 -15.67 -3.39
C VAL A 396 12.10 -15.99 -4.82
N GLY A 397 12.86 -16.83 -5.53
CA GLY A 397 12.52 -17.28 -6.88
C GLY A 397 11.20 -18.04 -6.96
N SER A 398 10.81 -18.75 -5.90
CA SER A 398 9.54 -19.50 -5.83
C SER A 398 8.30 -18.60 -5.93
N LEU A 399 8.43 -17.29 -5.69
CA LEU A 399 7.34 -16.32 -5.88
C LEU A 399 6.83 -16.27 -7.33
N ILE A 400 7.61 -16.77 -8.29
CA ILE A 400 7.16 -16.87 -9.70
C ILE A 400 5.83 -17.61 -9.82
N VAL A 401 5.55 -18.58 -8.95
CA VAL A 401 4.29 -19.34 -8.95
C VAL A 401 3.10 -18.41 -8.72
N LEU A 402 3.23 -17.44 -7.80
CA LEU A 402 2.18 -16.46 -7.51
C LEU A 402 1.93 -15.55 -8.72
N PHE A 403 2.98 -15.13 -9.42
CA PHE A 403 2.84 -14.29 -10.60
C PHE A 403 2.22 -15.05 -11.78
N ILE A 404 2.59 -16.32 -11.99
CA ILE A 404 1.98 -17.17 -13.03
C ILE A 404 0.49 -17.38 -12.74
N LEU A 405 0.13 -17.74 -11.50
CA LEU A 405 -1.26 -17.92 -11.09
C LEU A 405 -2.03 -16.59 -11.24
N GLY A 406 -1.49 -15.49 -10.72
CA GLY A 406 -2.09 -14.16 -10.85
C GLY A 406 -2.32 -13.75 -12.29
N PHE A 407 -1.35 -14.01 -13.18
CA PHE A 407 -1.49 -13.74 -14.62
C PHE A 407 -2.62 -14.53 -15.27
N ILE A 408 -2.68 -15.84 -15.01
CA ILE A 408 -3.73 -16.72 -15.55
C ILE A 408 -5.11 -16.29 -15.07
N LEU A 409 -5.27 -16.08 -13.75
CA LEU A 409 -6.53 -15.68 -13.14
C LEU A 409 -6.98 -14.30 -13.63
N PHE A 410 -6.06 -13.36 -13.83
CA PHE A 410 -6.37 -12.04 -14.38
C PHE A 410 -6.89 -12.14 -15.83
N ARG A 411 -6.29 -13.03 -16.64
CA ARG A 411 -6.79 -13.30 -18.00
C ARG A 411 -8.20 -13.92 -17.99
N VAL A 412 -8.51 -14.77 -17.00
CA VAL A 412 -9.85 -15.32 -16.82
C VAL A 412 -10.85 -14.21 -16.45
N SER A 413 -10.50 -13.31 -15.54
CA SER A 413 -11.34 -12.16 -15.16
C SER A 413 -11.70 -11.30 -16.38
N ASN A 414 -10.72 -10.91 -17.19
CA ASN A 414 -10.95 -10.08 -18.36
C ASN A 414 -11.87 -10.75 -19.42
N LYS A 415 -11.74 -12.07 -19.63
CA LYS A 415 -12.64 -12.81 -20.54
C LYS A 415 -14.09 -12.82 -20.04
N LYS A 416 -14.31 -12.80 -18.73
CA LYS A 416 -15.66 -12.80 -18.15
C LYS A 416 -16.35 -11.45 -18.23
N GLY A 417 -15.58 -10.34 -18.14
CA GLY A 417 -16.10 -8.98 -18.33
C GLY A 417 -16.58 -8.69 -19.75
N VAL A 418 -15.95 -9.30 -20.76
CA VAL A 418 -16.37 -9.15 -22.18
C VAL A 418 -17.70 -9.88 -22.50
N ILE A 419 -18.09 -10.89 -21.70
CA ILE A 419 -19.30 -11.69 -21.96
C ILE A 419 -20.55 -11.05 -21.31
N THR A 420 -20.36 -10.14 -20.35
CA THR A 420 -21.45 -9.51 -19.57
C THR A 420 -21.74 -8.06 -20.00
N GLY A 421 -21.01 -7.49 -20.92
CA GLY A 421 -21.23 -6.18 -21.56
C GLY A 421 -21.72 -6.35 -22.99
#